data_2df449efda3a09df2755b931e83091d9
#
_entry.id   2df449efda3a09df2755b931e83091d9
#
_cell.length_a   1.000
_cell.length_b   1.000
_cell.length_c   1.000
_cell.angle_alpha   90.00
_cell.angle_beta   90.00
_cell.angle_gamma   90.00
#
_symmetry.space_group_name_H-M   'P 1'
#
loop_
_entity.id
_entity.type
_entity.pdbx_description
1 polymer ?
#
loop_
_entity_poly.entity_id
_entity_poly.type
_entity_poly.pdbx_seq_one_letter_code
_entity_poly.pdbx_strand_id
1 'polypeptide(L)'
;GCTSVSLGTSGVVAAVSEAPVHDASGLVTGFADAAGAHLPLACTLNGARVLDAAKRVLGVTYDEFDALALSAAPGADGLVHVPYLEGERTPNLPGATGELTGMTLANLTPANFARAAVEGLLCLMGACLDAVRAQGVRIEEVTLVGGGAKWASVRSLSPSVLGVPVRVPPAGEYVAV
;
A
#
# COMPACT_ATOMS: atom_id res chain seq x y z
N GLY A 1 -11.42 16.13 -1.01
CA GLY A 1 -11.54 15.61 0.37
C GLY A 1 -10.21 15.10 0.88
N CYS A 2 -10.04 14.97 2.20
CA CYS A 2 -8.84 14.39 2.79
C CYS A 2 -8.84 12.87 2.56
N THR A 3 -7.75 12.34 2.02
CA THR A 3 -7.57 10.89 1.83
C THR A 3 -6.31 10.45 2.55
N SER A 4 -6.40 9.37 3.31
CA SER A 4 -5.27 8.77 4.00
C SER A 4 -4.98 7.36 3.49
N VAL A 5 -3.70 7.03 3.41
CA VAL A 5 -3.19 5.66 3.25
C VAL A 5 -2.39 5.34 4.51
N SER A 6 -2.90 4.45 5.33
CA SER A 6 -2.23 3.98 6.54
C SER A 6 -1.57 2.64 6.27
N LEU A 7 -0.26 2.57 6.40
CA LEU A 7 0.53 1.36 6.29
C LEU A 7 1.02 0.92 7.68
N GLY A 8 0.18 0.17 8.37
CA GLY A 8 0.51 -0.51 9.61
C GLY A 8 0.82 -1.99 9.37
N THR A 9 0.42 -2.85 10.30
CA THR A 9 0.40 -4.33 10.13
C THR A 9 -0.42 -4.71 8.90
N SER A 10 -1.57 -4.06 8.75
CA SER A 10 -2.44 -4.05 7.56
C SER A 10 -2.39 -2.70 6.86
N GLY A 11 -2.97 -2.61 5.66
CA GLY A 11 -3.16 -1.36 4.92
C GLY A 11 -4.60 -0.87 5.04
N VAL A 12 -4.79 0.44 5.12
CA VAL A 12 -6.10 1.08 5.08
C VAL A 12 -6.04 2.29 4.17
N VAL A 13 -6.99 2.38 3.26
CA VAL A 13 -7.28 3.59 2.47
C VAL A 13 -8.61 4.13 2.95
N ALA A 14 -8.63 5.35 3.46
CA ALA A 14 -9.85 6.03 3.89
C ALA A 14 -9.92 7.42 3.28
N ALA A 15 -11.11 7.82 2.85
CA ALA A 15 -11.33 9.14 2.26
C ALA A 15 -12.59 9.77 2.83
N VAL A 16 -12.57 11.09 3.07
CA VAL A 16 -13.77 11.84 3.49
C VAL A 16 -14.67 12.06 2.28
N SER A 17 -15.96 11.73 2.42
CA SER A 17 -16.99 11.89 1.42
C SER A 17 -18.19 12.65 2.00
N GLU A 18 -18.81 13.51 1.19
CA GLU A 18 -20.05 14.22 1.54
C GLU A 18 -21.29 13.31 1.45
N ALA A 19 -21.19 12.25 0.65
CA ALA A 19 -22.27 11.28 0.46
C ALA A 19 -21.93 9.91 1.02
N PRO A 20 -22.90 9.13 1.52
CA PRO A 20 -22.69 7.76 1.94
C PRO A 20 -22.32 6.87 0.74
N VAL A 21 -21.53 5.85 1.00
CA VAL A 21 -21.11 4.86 0.01
C VAL A 21 -21.78 3.52 0.32
N HIS A 22 -22.33 2.89 -0.72
CA HIS A 22 -22.90 1.54 -0.67
C HIS A 22 -22.27 0.69 -1.75
N ASP A 23 -21.22 -0.04 -1.38
CA ASP A 23 -20.51 -0.94 -2.30
C ASP A 23 -21.06 -2.36 -2.23
N ALA A 24 -21.79 -2.77 -3.27
CA ALA A 24 -22.33 -4.13 -3.37
C ALA A 24 -21.26 -5.22 -3.49
N SER A 25 -20.03 -4.87 -3.91
CA SER A 25 -18.91 -5.82 -3.96
C SER A 25 -18.31 -6.12 -2.58
N GLY A 26 -18.59 -5.27 -1.58
CA GLY A 26 -18.06 -5.39 -0.22
C GLY A 26 -16.58 -5.04 -0.07
N LEU A 27 -15.93 -4.48 -1.10
CA LEU A 27 -14.53 -4.05 -1.06
C LEU A 27 -14.37 -2.75 -0.26
N VAL A 28 -15.37 -1.86 -0.33
CA VAL A 28 -15.39 -0.58 0.38
C VAL A 28 -16.47 -0.61 1.45
N THR A 29 -16.09 -0.31 2.68
CA THR A 29 -17.03 -0.21 3.82
C THR A 29 -17.29 1.26 4.13
N GLY A 30 -18.56 1.63 4.31
CA GLY A 30 -18.96 2.97 4.72
C GLY A 30 -18.91 3.14 6.23
N PHE A 31 -18.23 4.19 6.69
CA PHE A 31 -18.23 4.64 8.08
C PHE A 31 -18.66 6.11 8.16
N ALA A 32 -18.98 6.58 9.35
CA ALA A 32 -19.10 8.00 9.66
C ALA A 32 -17.73 8.56 10.07
N ASP A 33 -17.43 9.77 9.68
CA ASP A 33 -16.29 10.49 10.23
C ASP A 33 -16.69 11.22 11.52
N ALA A 34 -15.70 11.73 12.26
CA ALA A 34 -15.92 12.42 13.53
C ALA A 34 -16.52 13.83 13.36
N ALA A 35 -16.53 14.38 12.15
CA ALA A 35 -17.04 15.71 11.83
C ALA A 35 -18.45 15.70 11.22
N GLY A 36 -19.08 14.52 11.11
CA GLY A 36 -20.43 14.36 10.58
C GLY A 36 -20.51 14.10 9.08
N ALA A 37 -19.39 13.89 8.41
CA ALA A 37 -19.32 13.42 7.04
C ALA A 37 -19.27 11.88 6.98
N HIS A 38 -19.02 11.32 5.81
CA HIS A 38 -18.87 9.89 5.58
C HIS A 38 -17.39 9.53 5.37
N LEU A 39 -17.01 8.33 5.78
CA LEU A 39 -15.64 7.82 5.70
C LEU A 39 -15.63 6.45 5.00
N PRO A 40 -15.83 6.40 3.67
CA PRO A 40 -15.59 5.17 2.94
C PRO A 40 -14.14 4.72 3.08
N LEU A 41 -13.95 3.43 3.32
CA LEU A 41 -12.62 2.84 3.43
C LEU A 41 -12.54 1.46 2.80
N ALA A 42 -11.36 1.15 2.26
CA ALA A 42 -10.92 -0.18 1.90
C ALA A 42 -9.74 -0.58 2.78
N CYS A 43 -9.68 -1.84 3.20
CA CYS A 43 -8.59 -2.32 4.01
C CYS A 43 -8.06 -3.67 3.53
N THR A 44 -6.77 -3.89 3.75
CA THR A 44 -6.04 -5.09 3.37
C THR A 44 -5.60 -5.87 4.60
N LEU A 45 -5.33 -7.16 4.45
CA LEU A 45 -4.66 -7.95 5.49
C LEU A 45 -3.16 -7.70 5.48
N ASN A 46 -2.60 -7.44 4.30
CA ASN A 46 -1.19 -7.22 4.08
C ASN A 46 -0.85 -5.73 4.11
N GLY A 47 0.17 -5.37 4.89
CA GLY A 47 0.68 -4.02 5.04
C GLY A 47 2.20 -4.00 5.15
N ALA A 48 2.77 -3.19 6.03
CA ALA A 48 4.23 -3.04 6.19
C ALA A 48 4.96 -4.35 6.51
N ARG A 49 4.28 -5.34 7.11
CA ARG A 49 4.83 -6.68 7.37
C ARG A 49 5.33 -7.41 6.13
N VAL A 50 4.78 -7.08 4.95
CA VAL A 50 5.28 -7.60 3.67
C VAL A 50 6.73 -7.18 3.45
N LEU A 51 7.06 -5.93 3.74
CA LEU A 51 8.43 -5.41 3.62
C LEU A 51 9.36 -6.01 4.68
N ASP A 52 8.87 -6.21 5.91
CA ASP A 52 9.62 -6.90 6.96
C ASP A 52 9.94 -8.36 6.56
N ALA A 53 9.00 -9.03 5.90
CA ALA A 53 9.22 -10.38 5.38
C ALA A 53 10.26 -10.38 4.26
N ALA A 54 10.14 -9.48 3.28
CA ALA A 54 11.10 -9.36 2.18
C ALA A 54 12.51 -8.99 2.68
N LYS A 55 12.60 -8.04 3.62
CA LYS A 55 13.86 -7.67 4.29
C LYS A 55 14.51 -8.87 5.00
N ARG A 56 13.71 -9.68 5.71
CA ARG A 56 14.18 -10.89 6.40
C ARG A 56 14.70 -11.94 5.42
N VAL A 57 14.03 -12.12 4.28
CA VAL A 57 14.50 -13.04 3.22
C VAL A 57 15.86 -12.61 2.68
N LEU A 58 16.08 -11.32 2.48
CA LEU A 58 17.35 -10.77 2.02
C LEU A 58 18.45 -10.76 3.10
N GLY A 59 18.10 -10.87 4.37
CA GLY A 59 19.06 -10.83 5.48
C GLY A 59 19.70 -9.45 5.71
N VAL A 60 19.01 -8.37 5.33
CA VAL A 60 19.53 -6.99 5.35
C VAL A 60 18.88 -6.14 6.44
N THR A 61 19.48 -5.00 6.76
CA THR A 61 18.89 -3.95 7.61
C THR A 61 17.82 -3.15 6.87
N TYR A 62 17.09 -2.27 7.57
CA TYR A 62 16.10 -1.37 6.97
C TYR A 62 16.73 -0.43 5.94
N ASP A 63 17.87 0.19 6.28
CA ASP A 63 18.55 1.13 5.39
C ASP A 63 19.11 0.44 4.15
N GLU A 64 19.65 -0.77 4.28
CA GLU A 64 20.14 -1.57 3.16
C GLU A 64 18.99 -2.00 2.25
N PHE A 65 17.83 -2.39 2.81
CA PHE A 65 16.65 -2.73 2.02
C PHE A 65 16.15 -1.53 1.20
N ASP A 66 16.03 -0.37 1.84
CA ASP A 66 15.64 0.88 1.18
C ASP A 66 16.63 1.25 0.05
N ALA A 67 17.94 1.12 0.31
CA ALA A 67 18.96 1.37 -0.71
C ALA A 67 18.84 0.39 -1.90
N LEU A 68 18.62 -0.90 -1.64
CA LEU A 68 18.38 -1.90 -2.68
C LEU A 68 17.14 -1.55 -3.51
N ALA A 69 16.00 -1.30 -2.86
CA ALA A 69 14.75 -1.01 -3.55
C ALA A 69 14.85 0.26 -4.41
N LEU A 70 15.56 1.28 -3.94
CA LEU A 70 15.75 2.55 -4.65
C LEU A 70 16.78 2.45 -5.78
N SER A 71 17.70 1.50 -5.73
CA SER A 71 18.70 1.28 -6.79
C SER A 71 18.16 0.57 -8.02
N ALA A 72 17.07 -0.18 -7.89
CA ALA A 72 16.46 -0.88 -9.01
C ALA A 72 15.58 0.04 -9.87
N ALA A 73 15.50 -0.28 -11.14
CA ALA A 73 14.63 0.44 -12.07
C ALA A 73 13.15 0.27 -11.72
N PRO A 74 12.28 1.25 -12.07
CA PRO A 74 10.84 1.09 -11.96
C PRO A 74 10.34 -0.18 -12.65
N GLY A 75 9.42 -0.91 -11.99
CA GLY A 75 8.92 -2.19 -12.48
C GLY A 75 9.85 -3.37 -12.20
N ALA A 76 10.95 -3.17 -11.42
CA ALA A 76 11.86 -4.23 -10.98
C ALA A 76 12.32 -5.16 -12.11
N ASP A 77 12.51 -4.61 -13.31
CA ASP A 77 12.88 -5.33 -14.53
C ASP A 77 11.93 -6.50 -14.87
N GLY A 78 10.63 -6.31 -14.61
CA GLY A 78 9.57 -7.30 -14.86
C GLY A 78 9.35 -8.30 -13.74
N LEU A 79 10.07 -8.20 -12.61
CA LEU A 79 9.81 -9.01 -11.43
C LEU A 79 8.62 -8.44 -10.68
N VAL A 80 7.57 -9.25 -10.47
CA VAL A 80 6.34 -8.83 -9.81
C VAL A 80 6.11 -9.62 -8.53
N HIS A 81 5.89 -8.94 -7.43
CA HIS A 81 5.53 -9.52 -6.15
C HIS A 81 4.05 -9.27 -5.84
N VAL A 82 3.27 -10.33 -5.71
CA VAL A 82 1.88 -10.29 -5.22
C VAL A 82 1.90 -10.51 -3.71
N PRO A 83 1.54 -9.51 -2.89
CA PRO A 83 1.85 -9.50 -1.47
C PRO A 83 0.78 -10.18 -0.58
N TYR A 84 0.05 -11.18 -1.06
CA TYR A 84 -1.04 -11.82 -0.31
C TYR A 84 -0.53 -12.88 0.67
N LEU A 85 0.37 -12.50 1.57
CA LEU A 85 1.07 -13.43 2.45
C LEU A 85 0.19 -14.08 3.54
N GLU A 86 -0.98 -13.50 3.82
CA GLU A 86 -1.95 -13.98 4.83
C GLU A 86 -3.37 -14.03 4.25
N GLY A 87 -3.49 -14.40 2.97
CA GLY A 87 -4.70 -14.14 2.22
C GLY A 87 -4.87 -12.65 1.95
N GLU A 88 -6.02 -12.23 1.42
CA GLU A 88 -6.30 -10.81 1.26
C GLU A 88 -7.80 -10.52 1.44
N ARG A 89 -8.12 -9.33 1.93
CA ARG A 89 -9.47 -8.82 2.11
C ARG A 89 -9.93 -7.94 0.94
N THR A 90 -9.03 -7.10 0.45
CA THR A 90 -9.27 -6.27 -0.74
C THR A 90 -8.13 -6.49 -1.74
N PRO A 91 -8.38 -7.34 -2.77
CA PRO A 91 -9.60 -8.10 -3.10
C PRO A 91 -9.94 -9.19 -2.08
N ASN A 92 -11.20 -9.68 -2.08
CA ASN A 92 -11.64 -10.72 -1.14
C ASN A 92 -11.12 -12.11 -1.58
N LEU A 93 -9.91 -12.44 -1.18
CA LEU A 93 -9.18 -13.67 -1.49
C LEU A 93 -8.58 -14.29 -0.21
N PRO A 94 -9.42 -14.78 0.73
CA PRO A 94 -8.93 -15.21 2.05
C PRO A 94 -8.00 -16.43 2.02
N GLY A 95 -8.03 -17.21 0.96
CA GLY A 95 -7.13 -18.35 0.77
C GLY A 95 -5.94 -18.10 -0.15
N ALA A 96 -5.72 -16.85 -0.58
CA ALA A 96 -4.59 -16.53 -1.43
C ALA A 96 -3.26 -16.63 -0.67
N THR A 97 -2.20 -16.86 -1.42
CA THR A 97 -0.81 -16.79 -0.94
C THR A 97 -0.03 -15.78 -1.77
N GLY A 98 1.07 -15.28 -1.22
CA GLY A 98 1.96 -14.41 -1.97
C GLY A 98 2.61 -15.15 -3.16
N GLU A 99 2.87 -14.40 -4.23
CA GLU A 99 3.50 -14.91 -5.43
C GLU A 99 4.64 -14.00 -5.88
N LEU A 100 5.66 -14.59 -6.49
CA LEU A 100 6.72 -13.88 -7.19
C LEU A 100 6.72 -14.37 -8.64
N THR A 101 6.41 -13.49 -9.58
CA THR A 101 6.27 -13.84 -11.00
C THR A 101 7.22 -13.04 -11.88
N GLY A 102 7.36 -13.43 -13.15
CA GLY A 102 8.25 -12.75 -14.08
C GLY A 102 9.74 -13.01 -13.85
N MET A 103 10.10 -14.02 -13.06
CA MET A 103 11.50 -14.35 -12.74
C MET A 103 12.28 -14.83 -13.94
N THR A 104 13.48 -14.27 -14.10
CA THR A 104 14.52 -14.71 -15.03
C THR A 104 15.86 -14.73 -14.30
N LEU A 105 16.87 -15.38 -14.90
CA LEU A 105 18.22 -15.34 -14.34
C LEU A 105 18.81 -13.92 -14.28
N ALA A 106 18.37 -13.04 -15.17
CA ALA A 106 18.88 -11.67 -15.25
C ALA A 106 18.24 -10.76 -14.19
N ASN A 107 16.93 -10.88 -13.96
CA ASN A 107 16.20 -9.94 -13.08
C ASN A 107 16.07 -10.39 -11.63
N LEU A 108 16.36 -11.65 -11.30
CA LEU A 108 16.29 -12.17 -9.94
C LEU A 108 17.52 -11.71 -9.12
N THR A 109 17.51 -10.44 -8.77
CA THR A 109 18.57 -9.78 -7.97
C THR A 109 18.01 -9.26 -6.65
N PRO A 110 18.82 -9.06 -5.60
CA PRO A 110 18.36 -8.46 -4.34
C PRO A 110 17.69 -7.09 -4.53
N ALA A 111 18.21 -6.26 -5.43
CA ALA A 111 17.65 -4.94 -5.72
C ALA A 111 16.24 -5.03 -6.34
N ASN A 112 16.08 -5.86 -7.37
CA ASN A 112 14.78 -6.06 -8.02
C ASN A 112 13.77 -6.73 -7.09
N PHE A 113 14.21 -7.67 -6.25
CA PHE A 113 13.35 -8.31 -5.25
C PHE A 113 12.84 -7.30 -4.21
N ALA A 114 13.73 -6.46 -3.66
CA ALA A 114 13.34 -5.40 -2.74
C ALA A 114 12.38 -4.38 -3.40
N ARG A 115 12.69 -3.98 -4.63
CA ARG A 115 11.83 -3.09 -5.43
C ARG A 115 10.46 -3.67 -5.68
N ALA A 116 10.37 -4.90 -6.16
CA ALA A 116 9.12 -5.61 -6.41
C ALA A 116 8.26 -5.74 -5.14
N ALA A 117 8.87 -5.97 -3.98
CA ALA A 117 8.14 -6.03 -2.71
C ALA A 117 7.51 -4.66 -2.35
N VAL A 118 8.23 -3.55 -2.53
CA VAL A 118 7.70 -2.20 -2.28
C VAL A 118 6.61 -1.86 -3.29
N GLU A 119 6.86 -2.07 -4.59
CA GLU A 119 5.88 -1.77 -5.63
C GLU A 119 4.62 -2.64 -5.49
N GLY A 120 4.76 -3.94 -5.19
CA GLY A 120 3.63 -4.83 -4.96
C GLY A 120 2.73 -4.37 -3.80
N LEU A 121 3.33 -3.96 -2.68
CA LEU A 121 2.57 -3.38 -1.56
C LEU A 121 1.88 -2.06 -1.95
N LEU A 122 2.58 -1.18 -2.65
CA LEU A 122 1.99 0.09 -3.11
C LEU A 122 0.91 -0.11 -4.17
N CYS A 123 1.05 -1.08 -5.07
CA CYS A 123 0.00 -1.46 -6.02
C CYS A 123 -1.24 -2.00 -5.31
N LEU A 124 -1.08 -2.76 -4.23
CA LEU A 124 -2.21 -3.20 -3.41
C LEU A 124 -2.95 -2.00 -2.79
N MET A 125 -2.23 -0.98 -2.31
CA MET A 125 -2.83 0.27 -1.84
C MET A 125 -3.49 1.05 -3.00
N GLY A 126 -2.89 1.04 -4.18
CA GLY A 126 -3.46 1.62 -5.39
C GLY A 126 -4.81 0.97 -5.75
N ALA A 127 -4.90 -0.36 -5.68
CA ALA A 127 -6.15 -1.07 -5.90
C ALA A 127 -7.24 -0.67 -4.87
N CYS A 128 -6.86 -0.45 -3.61
CA CYS A 128 -7.77 0.09 -2.59
C CYS A 128 -8.22 1.53 -2.91
N LEU A 129 -7.32 2.39 -3.40
CA LEU A 129 -7.68 3.74 -3.86
C LEU A 129 -8.68 3.68 -5.02
N ASP A 130 -8.45 2.78 -5.97
CA ASP A 130 -9.34 2.61 -7.12
C ASP A 130 -10.70 2.06 -6.71
N ALA A 131 -10.77 1.15 -5.73
CA ALA A 131 -12.02 0.68 -5.18
C ALA A 131 -12.83 1.82 -4.54
N VAL A 132 -12.18 2.72 -3.80
CA VAL A 132 -12.82 3.92 -3.22
C VAL A 132 -13.24 4.91 -4.30
N ARG A 133 -12.40 5.14 -5.33
CA ARG A 133 -12.74 5.99 -6.50
C ARG A 133 -13.95 5.47 -7.27
N ALA A 134 -14.07 4.15 -7.41
CA ALA A 134 -15.19 3.50 -8.10
C ALA A 134 -16.55 3.79 -7.42
N GLN A 135 -16.53 4.20 -6.13
CA GLN A 135 -17.71 4.67 -5.41
C GLN A 135 -18.02 6.16 -5.62
N GLY A 136 -17.35 6.82 -6.57
CA GLY A 136 -17.56 8.25 -6.86
C GLY A 136 -16.79 9.21 -5.95
N VAL A 137 -15.89 8.69 -5.10
CA VAL A 137 -15.08 9.52 -4.20
C VAL A 137 -13.90 10.11 -4.97
N ARG A 138 -13.78 11.44 -4.94
CA ARG A 138 -12.67 12.16 -5.58
C ARG A 138 -11.42 12.12 -4.70
N ILE A 139 -10.33 11.59 -5.22
CA ILE A 139 -9.03 11.51 -4.56
C ILE A 139 -8.01 12.27 -5.39
N GLU A 140 -7.52 13.39 -4.87
CA GLU A 140 -6.57 14.29 -5.54
C GLU A 140 -5.16 14.22 -4.91
N GLU A 141 -5.11 13.91 -3.62
CA GLU A 141 -3.90 13.85 -2.81
C GLU A 141 -4.07 12.77 -1.75
N VAL A 142 -2.99 12.17 -1.31
CA VAL A 142 -2.96 11.17 -0.24
C VAL A 142 -2.03 11.61 0.87
N THR A 143 -2.48 11.45 2.12
CA THR A 143 -1.62 11.53 3.30
C THR A 143 -1.20 10.10 3.69
N LEU A 144 0.10 9.81 3.60
CA LEU A 144 0.68 8.52 3.95
C LEU A 144 1.11 8.51 5.42
N VAL A 145 0.57 7.56 6.20
CA VAL A 145 0.82 7.42 7.64
C VAL A 145 1.12 5.98 8.03
N GLY A 146 1.44 5.75 9.30
CA GLY A 146 1.74 4.43 9.86
C GLY A 146 3.21 4.05 9.80
N GLY A 147 3.53 2.87 10.31
CA GLY A 147 4.91 2.36 10.38
C GLY A 147 5.57 2.20 9.02
N GLY A 148 4.79 1.83 8.00
CA GLY A 148 5.26 1.72 6.61
C GLY A 148 5.71 3.04 6.00
N ALA A 149 5.17 4.18 6.47
CA ALA A 149 5.63 5.50 6.04
C ALA A 149 7.05 5.87 6.52
N LYS A 150 7.64 5.08 7.42
CA LYS A 150 9.04 5.26 7.85
C LYS A 150 10.06 4.78 6.82
N TRP A 151 9.68 3.82 5.95
CA TRP A 151 10.55 3.31 4.90
C TRP A 151 10.81 4.39 3.84
N ALA A 152 12.08 4.68 3.55
CA ALA A 152 12.45 5.69 2.56
C ALA A 152 12.00 5.29 1.15
N SER A 153 12.09 4.00 0.81
CA SER A 153 11.61 3.45 -0.47
C SER A 153 10.10 3.64 -0.63
N VAL A 154 9.30 3.38 0.40
CA VAL A 154 7.84 3.59 0.36
C VAL A 154 7.53 5.05 0.08
N ARG A 155 8.13 5.99 0.83
CA ARG A 155 7.90 7.43 0.62
C ARG A 155 8.29 7.89 -0.78
N SER A 156 9.44 7.42 -1.26
CA SER A 156 9.98 7.84 -2.56
C SER A 156 9.15 7.32 -3.72
N LEU A 157 8.62 6.09 -3.62
CA LEU A 157 7.94 5.41 -4.73
C LEU A 157 6.43 5.66 -4.73
N SER A 158 5.83 5.98 -3.58
CA SER A 158 4.38 6.16 -3.45
C SER A 158 3.77 7.11 -4.49
N PRO A 159 4.31 8.31 -4.77
CA PRO A 159 3.68 9.22 -5.73
C PRO A 159 3.56 8.63 -7.13
N SER A 160 4.60 7.93 -7.59
CA SER A 160 4.62 7.36 -8.94
C SER A 160 3.72 6.12 -9.06
N VAL A 161 3.67 5.27 -8.01
CA VAL A 161 2.85 4.04 -8.02
C VAL A 161 1.38 4.34 -7.77
N LEU A 162 1.05 5.24 -6.85
CA LEU A 162 -0.33 5.61 -6.54
C LEU A 162 -0.94 6.59 -7.55
N GLY A 163 -0.11 7.23 -8.39
CA GLY A 163 -0.55 8.16 -9.42
C GLY A 163 -1.16 9.46 -8.89
N VAL A 164 -0.86 9.83 -7.66
CA VAL A 164 -1.31 11.07 -7.00
C VAL A 164 -0.21 11.66 -6.14
N PRO A 165 -0.23 12.96 -5.86
CA PRO A 165 0.63 13.57 -4.86
C PRO A 165 0.49 12.88 -3.50
N VAL A 166 1.62 12.64 -2.84
CA VAL A 166 1.66 12.00 -1.53
C VAL A 166 2.35 12.93 -0.53
N ARG A 167 1.65 13.24 0.55
CA ARG A 167 2.20 13.97 1.67
C ARG A 167 2.48 13.01 2.83
N VAL A 168 3.65 13.13 3.42
CA VAL A 168 4.03 12.40 4.63
C VAL A 168 4.14 13.41 5.76
N PRO A 169 3.26 13.38 6.76
CA PRO A 169 3.34 14.30 7.90
C PRO A 169 4.55 13.95 8.79
N PRO A 170 4.97 14.85 9.70
CA PRO A 170 5.97 14.54 10.70
C PRO A 170 5.64 13.26 11.46
N ALA A 171 6.65 12.54 11.97
CA ALA A 171 6.42 11.31 12.70
C ALA A 171 5.50 11.52 13.92
N GLY A 172 4.47 10.69 14.07
CA GLY A 172 3.49 10.77 15.14
C GLY A 172 2.55 9.55 15.14
N GLU A 173 1.72 9.44 16.17
CA GLU A 173 0.68 8.40 16.30
C GLU A 173 -0.65 8.91 15.71
N TYR A 174 -0.82 8.77 14.41
CA TYR A 174 -1.94 9.33 13.66
C TYR A 174 -3.25 8.53 13.77
N VAL A 175 -3.23 7.34 14.38
CA VAL A 175 -4.43 6.52 14.58
C VAL A 175 -5.09 6.80 15.94
N ALA A 176 -4.36 7.37 16.86
CA ALA A 176 -4.80 7.61 18.25
C ALA A 176 -4.95 9.10 18.61
N VAL A 177 -4.84 10.00 17.64
CA VAL A 177 -4.92 11.46 17.88
C VAL A 177 -6.14 12.03 17.19
#